data_90d9a7b418486d782d29665d076c9924
#
_entry.id   90d9a7b418486d782d29665d076c9924
#
_cell.length_a   1.000
_cell.length_b   1.000
_cell.length_c   1.000
_cell.angle_alpha   90.00
_cell.angle_beta   90.00
_cell.angle_gamma   90.00
#
_symmetry.space_group_name_H-M   'P 1'
#
loop_
_entity.id
_entity.type
_entity.pdbx_description
1 polymer ?
#
loop_
_entity_poly.entity_id
_entity_poly.type
_entity_poly.pdbx_seq_one_letter_code
_entity_poly.pdbx_strand_id
1 'polypeptide(L)'
;MTRAVIVKSGEDRYAQTILVGHHSFHGDEPFDVGGRDAGPNPFELLLAALGTCTSITVRMYADRKGWPLEDVQVRLAYAMVQAGDCGTSNGEAQLVDGIEEELIVVGDLSEAQRKRLAEIAARCPVHRTLGSPIQICTRLVPQTVEV
;
A
#
# COMPACT_ATOMS: atom_id res chain seq x y z
N MET A 1 4.08 16.76 -5.05
CA MET A 1 4.74 16.10 -6.20
C MET A 1 5.58 14.93 -5.69
N THR A 2 5.40 13.76 -6.24
CA THR A 2 6.19 12.59 -5.87
C THR A 2 7.60 12.65 -6.49
N ARG A 3 8.61 12.21 -5.75
CA ARG A 3 9.96 12.02 -6.28
C ARG A 3 9.94 10.86 -7.28
N ALA A 4 10.85 10.87 -8.22
CA ALA A 4 11.05 9.72 -9.09
C ALA A 4 11.50 8.50 -8.27
N VAL A 5 10.96 7.36 -8.61
CA VAL A 5 11.37 6.07 -8.07
C VAL A 5 12.15 5.34 -9.17
N ILE A 6 13.36 4.92 -8.86
CA ILE A 6 14.22 4.19 -9.78
C ILE A 6 14.38 2.77 -9.23
N VAL A 7 14.06 1.78 -10.05
CA VAL A 7 14.25 0.37 -9.71
C VAL A 7 15.29 -0.20 -10.65
N LYS A 8 16.34 -0.77 -10.08
CA LYS A 8 17.45 -1.36 -10.82
C LYS A 8 17.56 -2.85 -10.50
N SER A 9 17.56 -3.68 -11.52
CA SER A 9 17.95 -5.08 -11.37
C SER A 9 19.46 -5.17 -11.09
N GLY A 10 19.86 -6.13 -10.26
CA GLY A 10 21.24 -6.47 -10.00
C GLY A 10 21.63 -7.76 -10.68
N GLU A 11 22.78 -8.31 -10.26
CA GLU A 11 23.29 -9.62 -10.73
C GLU A 11 22.56 -10.80 -10.05
N ASP A 12 21.88 -10.55 -8.94
CA ASP A 12 21.20 -11.53 -8.12
C ASP A 12 19.77 -11.78 -8.59
N ARG A 13 19.62 -12.54 -9.68
CA ARG A 13 18.32 -13.03 -10.20
C ARG A 13 17.20 -11.97 -10.19
N TYR A 14 16.34 -12.00 -9.15
CA TYR A 14 15.17 -11.12 -9.02
C TYR A 14 15.35 -9.99 -8.02
N ALA A 15 16.47 -9.96 -7.30
CA ALA A 15 16.76 -8.88 -6.36
C ALA A 15 16.82 -7.53 -7.07
N GLN A 16 16.10 -6.56 -6.53
CA GLN A 16 16.00 -5.20 -7.06
C GLN A 16 16.52 -4.20 -6.03
N THR A 17 17.20 -3.18 -6.48
CA THR A 17 17.51 -2.01 -5.66
C THR A 17 16.54 -0.89 -5.99
N ILE A 18 15.86 -0.38 -4.98
CA ILE A 18 14.86 0.69 -5.10
C ILE A 18 15.46 1.97 -4.53
N LEU A 19 15.48 3.02 -5.34
CA LEU A 19 16.06 4.32 -4.98
C LEU A 19 14.97 5.40 -5.02
N VAL A 20 14.82 6.14 -3.93
CA VAL A 20 13.87 7.26 -3.83
C VAL A 20 14.53 8.42 -3.09
N GLY A 21 15.02 9.43 -3.82
CA GLY A 21 15.82 10.50 -3.22
C GLY A 21 17.09 9.94 -2.56
N HIS A 22 17.22 10.11 -1.25
CA HIS A 22 18.36 9.56 -0.47
C HIS A 22 18.05 8.20 0.17
N HIS A 23 16.85 7.66 -0.02
CA HIS A 23 16.48 6.33 0.51
C HIS A 23 16.84 5.24 -0.48
N SER A 24 17.34 4.13 0.04
CA SER A 24 17.63 2.91 -0.72
C SER A 24 17.17 1.70 0.08
N PHE A 25 16.48 0.79 -0.59
CA PHE A 25 16.05 -0.48 -0.02
C PHE A 25 15.91 -1.53 -1.11
N HIS A 26 15.63 -2.77 -0.73
CA HIS A 26 15.57 -3.88 -1.67
C HIS A 26 14.17 -4.46 -1.78
N GLY A 27 13.86 -4.95 -2.99
CA GLY A 27 12.74 -5.83 -3.26
C GLY A 27 13.26 -7.11 -3.88
N ASP A 28 12.57 -8.23 -3.66
CA ASP A 28 12.93 -9.52 -4.24
C ASP A 28 11.70 -10.42 -4.31
N GLU A 29 11.85 -11.62 -4.81
CA GLU A 29 10.89 -12.70 -4.70
C GLU A 29 11.33 -13.70 -3.63
N PRO A 30 10.41 -14.43 -2.99
CA PRO A 30 10.75 -15.46 -2.04
C PRO A 30 11.39 -16.68 -2.71
N PHE A 31 11.98 -17.58 -1.92
CA PHE A 31 12.72 -18.74 -2.41
C PHE A 31 11.87 -19.69 -3.26
N ASP A 32 10.61 -19.88 -2.92
CA ASP A 32 9.67 -20.74 -3.64
C ASP A 32 9.32 -20.24 -5.05
N VAL A 33 9.49 -18.93 -5.30
CA VAL A 33 9.34 -18.31 -6.62
C VAL A 33 10.68 -18.21 -7.36
N GLY A 34 11.79 -18.56 -6.71
CA GLY A 34 13.13 -18.55 -7.28
C GLY A 34 13.97 -17.31 -6.94
N GLY A 35 13.49 -16.48 -6.04
CA GLY A 35 14.24 -15.37 -5.46
C GLY A 35 15.13 -15.81 -4.30
N ARG A 36 15.67 -14.85 -3.57
CA ARG A 36 16.53 -15.05 -2.39
C ARG A 36 15.96 -14.43 -1.12
N ASP A 37 14.74 -13.91 -1.19
CA ASP A 37 14.08 -13.25 -0.05
C ASP A 37 14.94 -12.11 0.55
N ALA A 38 15.61 -11.35 -0.30
CA ALA A 38 16.47 -10.24 0.10
C ALA A 38 15.67 -8.95 0.43
N GLY A 39 14.38 -8.97 0.25
CA GLY A 39 13.47 -7.88 0.54
C GLY A 39 12.02 -8.29 0.29
N PRO A 40 11.05 -7.43 0.62
CA PRO A 40 9.64 -7.70 0.36
C PRO A 40 9.38 -7.88 -1.14
N ASN A 41 8.40 -8.72 -1.46
CA ASN A 41 7.99 -8.92 -2.84
C ASN A 41 7.17 -7.71 -3.36
N PRO A 42 6.92 -7.63 -4.69
CA PRO A 42 6.22 -6.47 -5.26
C PRO A 42 4.83 -6.20 -4.68
N PHE A 43 4.03 -7.24 -4.40
CA PHE A 43 2.72 -7.05 -3.76
C PHE A 43 2.84 -6.59 -2.31
N GLU A 44 3.81 -7.10 -1.57
CA GLU A 44 4.08 -6.63 -0.19
C GLU A 44 4.50 -5.16 -0.16
N LEU A 45 5.28 -4.70 -1.15
CA LEU A 45 5.61 -3.29 -1.33
C LEU A 45 4.36 -2.43 -1.60
N LEU A 46 3.43 -2.93 -2.42
CA LEU A 46 2.17 -2.25 -2.68
C LEU A 46 1.31 -2.15 -1.41
N LEU A 47 1.20 -3.24 -0.66
CA LEU A 47 0.49 -3.28 0.62
C LEU A 47 1.14 -2.34 1.65
N ALA A 48 2.46 -2.32 1.72
CA ALA A 48 3.20 -1.41 2.60
C ALA A 48 2.94 0.06 2.26
N ALA A 49 2.85 0.39 0.98
CA ALA A 49 2.50 1.74 0.53
C ALA A 49 1.09 2.14 0.99
N LEU A 50 0.11 1.26 0.82
CA LEU A 50 -1.26 1.49 1.28
C LEU A 50 -1.31 1.64 2.80
N GLY A 51 -0.75 0.69 3.55
CA GLY A 51 -0.75 0.71 5.02
C GLY A 51 -0.06 1.94 5.61
N THR A 52 1.07 2.34 5.03
CA THR A 52 1.78 3.58 5.42
C THR A 52 0.89 4.80 5.22
N CYS A 53 0.24 4.90 4.07
CA CYS A 53 -0.66 6.01 3.76
C CYS A 53 -1.87 6.05 4.70
N THR A 54 -2.48 4.91 4.96
CA THR A 54 -3.61 4.77 5.89
C THR A 54 -3.22 5.20 7.30
N SER A 55 -2.12 4.68 7.84
CA SER A 55 -1.63 5.00 9.17
C SER A 55 -1.33 6.49 9.34
N ILE A 56 -0.61 7.09 8.38
CA ILE A 56 -0.29 8.53 8.39
C ILE A 56 -1.58 9.35 8.34
N THR A 57 -2.53 9.01 7.48
CA THR A 57 -3.80 9.74 7.31
C THR A 57 -4.62 9.73 8.60
N VAL A 58 -4.72 8.58 9.26
CA VAL A 58 -5.41 8.43 10.55
C VAL A 58 -4.72 9.26 11.63
N ARG A 59 -3.38 9.19 11.71
CA ARG A 59 -2.59 9.97 12.66
C ARG A 59 -2.80 11.48 12.47
N MET A 60 -2.66 11.96 11.25
CA MET A 60 -2.83 13.38 10.93
C MET A 60 -4.23 13.90 11.28
N TYR A 61 -5.25 13.08 11.07
CA TYR A 61 -6.62 13.46 11.46
C TYR A 61 -6.79 13.54 12.97
N ALA A 62 -6.33 12.52 13.72
CA ALA A 62 -6.40 12.49 15.16
C ALA A 62 -5.64 13.67 15.80
N ASP A 63 -4.44 13.98 15.28
CA ASP A 63 -3.63 15.12 15.77
C ASP A 63 -4.36 16.45 15.55
N ARG A 64 -4.97 16.65 14.39
CA ARG A 64 -5.73 17.86 14.07
C ARG A 64 -6.96 18.03 14.96
N LYS A 65 -7.58 16.92 15.36
CA LYS A 65 -8.74 16.91 16.28
C LYS A 65 -8.34 16.97 17.76
N GLY A 66 -7.04 16.82 18.06
CA GLY A 66 -6.57 16.73 19.44
C GLY A 66 -7.04 15.45 20.16
N TRP A 67 -7.26 14.36 19.41
CA TRP A 67 -7.68 13.08 19.98
C TRP A 67 -6.50 12.29 20.52
N PRO A 68 -6.64 11.60 21.65
CA PRO A 68 -5.54 10.89 22.30
C PRO A 68 -5.23 9.53 21.63
N LEU A 69 -4.86 9.58 20.36
CA LEU A 69 -4.41 8.42 19.61
C LEU A 69 -2.96 8.10 19.99
N GLU A 70 -2.72 6.95 20.57
CA GLU A 70 -1.40 6.50 21.01
C GLU A 70 -0.67 5.76 19.89
N ASP A 71 -1.34 4.77 19.25
CA ASP A 71 -0.74 3.96 18.20
C ASP A 71 -1.75 3.60 17.11
N VAL A 72 -1.23 3.34 15.91
CA VAL A 72 -1.97 2.86 14.74
C VAL A 72 -1.24 1.67 14.15
N GLN A 73 -1.93 0.56 14.02
CA GLN A 73 -1.44 -0.59 13.28
C GLN A 73 -2.38 -0.88 12.11
N VAL A 74 -1.83 -1.21 10.98
CA VAL A 74 -2.59 -1.60 9.79
C VAL A 74 -2.07 -2.96 9.33
N ARG A 75 -2.96 -3.93 9.28
CA ARG A 75 -2.68 -5.26 8.73
C ARG A 75 -3.33 -5.36 7.36
N LEU A 76 -2.57 -5.82 6.39
CA LEU A 76 -3.05 -5.91 5.01
C LEU A 76 -2.73 -7.28 4.45
N ALA A 77 -3.67 -7.77 3.66
CA ALA A 77 -3.50 -9.00 2.89
C ALA A 77 -4.07 -8.79 1.48
N TYR A 78 -3.34 -9.28 0.48
CA TYR A 78 -3.86 -9.41 -0.87
C TYR A 78 -4.70 -10.69 -0.95
N ALA A 79 -5.89 -10.60 -1.51
CA ALA A 79 -6.78 -11.73 -1.66
C ALA A 79 -7.67 -11.58 -2.90
N MET A 80 -8.12 -12.71 -3.44
CA MET A 80 -9.24 -12.68 -4.38
C MET A 80 -10.52 -12.53 -3.57
N VAL A 81 -11.25 -11.46 -3.83
CA VAL A 81 -12.50 -11.12 -3.15
C VAL A 81 -13.67 -11.12 -4.15
N GLN A 82 -14.88 -11.29 -3.64
CA GLN A 82 -16.06 -11.13 -4.50
C GLN A 82 -16.26 -9.65 -4.85
N ALA A 83 -16.51 -9.39 -6.13
CA ALA A 83 -16.81 -8.03 -6.58
C ALA A 83 -18.03 -7.50 -5.82
N GLY A 84 -17.87 -6.37 -5.15
CA GLY A 84 -18.95 -5.74 -4.37
C GLY A 84 -18.96 -6.04 -2.86
N ASP A 85 -18.07 -6.87 -2.33
CA ASP A 85 -18.00 -7.19 -0.90
C ASP A 85 -17.72 -5.96 0.00
N CYS A 86 -17.23 -4.87 -0.56
CA CYS A 86 -17.03 -3.61 0.15
C CYS A 86 -18.29 -2.72 0.18
N GLY A 87 -19.49 -3.30 0.03
CA GLY A 87 -20.76 -2.61 0.26
C GLY A 87 -21.69 -2.46 -0.95
N THR A 88 -21.35 -3.00 -2.10
CA THR A 88 -22.22 -2.99 -3.28
C THR A 88 -22.27 -4.39 -3.91
N SER A 89 -23.21 -5.22 -3.46
CA SER A 89 -23.45 -6.51 -4.10
C SER A 89 -24.43 -6.35 -5.26
N ASN A 90 -23.99 -6.63 -6.47
CA ASN A 90 -24.86 -6.80 -7.63
C ASN A 90 -25.15 -8.27 -7.95
N GLY A 91 -25.12 -9.16 -6.97
CA GLY A 91 -25.66 -10.51 -7.07
C GLY A 91 -24.92 -11.51 -7.95
N GLU A 92 -23.84 -11.15 -8.64
CA GLU A 92 -23.00 -12.06 -9.41
C GLU A 92 -21.64 -12.27 -8.71
N ALA A 93 -21.33 -13.53 -8.40
CA ALA A 93 -20.09 -13.94 -7.74
C ALA A 93 -18.91 -13.91 -8.71
N GLN A 94 -18.37 -12.71 -9.01
CA GLN A 94 -17.13 -12.56 -9.77
C GLN A 94 -15.97 -12.28 -8.79
N LEU A 95 -14.95 -13.13 -8.83
CA LEU A 95 -13.72 -12.91 -8.07
C LEU A 95 -12.87 -11.83 -8.75
N VAL A 96 -12.42 -10.89 -7.97
CA VAL A 96 -11.53 -9.79 -8.40
C VAL A 96 -10.36 -9.68 -7.44
N ASP A 97 -9.29 -9.06 -7.90
CA ASP A 97 -8.19 -8.67 -7.03
C ASP A 97 -8.68 -7.75 -5.93
N GLY A 98 -8.31 -8.07 -4.70
CA GLY A 98 -8.72 -7.30 -3.53
C GLY A 98 -7.61 -7.17 -2.50
N ILE A 99 -7.77 -6.19 -1.64
CA ILE A 99 -6.91 -5.97 -0.48
C ILE A 99 -7.81 -5.93 0.75
N GLU A 100 -7.56 -6.82 1.68
CA GLU A 100 -8.16 -6.76 3.01
C GLU A 100 -7.29 -5.90 3.91
N GLU A 101 -7.90 -4.95 4.60
CA GLU A 101 -7.22 -3.99 5.46
C GLU A 101 -7.89 -3.97 6.83
N GLU A 102 -7.15 -4.31 7.87
CA GLU A 102 -7.57 -4.22 9.26
C GLU A 102 -6.88 -3.05 9.94
N LEU A 103 -7.68 -2.12 10.47
CA LEU A 103 -7.20 -0.95 11.21
C LEU A 103 -7.32 -1.19 12.71
N ILE A 104 -6.21 -1.06 13.43
CA ILE A 104 -6.15 -1.13 14.88
C ILE A 104 -5.71 0.23 15.40
N VAL A 105 -6.56 0.89 16.18
CA VAL A 105 -6.26 2.17 16.83
C VAL A 105 -6.20 1.99 18.35
N VAL A 106 -5.12 2.47 18.93
CA VAL A 106 -4.84 2.38 20.37
C VAL A 106 -4.90 3.77 20.97
N GLY A 107 -5.55 3.90 22.12
CA GLY A 107 -5.72 5.15 22.86
C GLY A 107 -7.05 5.21 23.57
N ASP A 108 -7.21 6.22 24.44
CA ASP A 108 -8.46 6.49 25.13
C ASP A 108 -9.46 7.20 24.21
N LEU A 109 -9.99 6.44 23.26
CA LEU A 109 -10.88 6.90 22.21
C LEU A 109 -12.29 6.36 22.42
N SER A 110 -13.30 7.20 22.21
CA SER A 110 -14.70 6.76 22.20
C SER A 110 -15.00 5.88 20.98
N GLU A 111 -16.08 5.11 21.02
CA GLU A 111 -16.53 4.33 19.86
C GLU A 111 -16.82 5.22 18.64
N ALA A 112 -17.37 6.41 18.85
CA ALA A 112 -17.61 7.37 17.79
C ALA A 112 -16.29 7.86 17.15
N GLN A 113 -15.26 8.11 17.95
CA GLN A 113 -13.93 8.48 17.46
C GLN A 113 -13.28 7.34 16.69
N ARG A 114 -13.35 6.11 17.21
CA ARG A 114 -12.83 4.90 16.53
C ARG A 114 -13.50 4.70 15.17
N LYS A 115 -14.83 4.79 15.13
CA LYS A 115 -15.60 4.69 13.89
C LYS A 115 -15.20 5.77 12.90
N ARG A 116 -15.03 7.00 13.36
CA ARG A 116 -14.60 8.11 12.50
C ARG A 116 -13.21 7.88 11.92
N LEU A 117 -12.27 7.38 12.71
CA LEU A 117 -10.92 7.05 12.24
C LEU A 117 -10.95 5.97 11.15
N ALA A 118 -11.83 4.97 11.26
CA ALA A 118 -12.02 3.97 10.22
C ALA A 118 -12.55 4.57 8.91
N GLU A 119 -13.49 5.52 8.99
CA GLU A 119 -13.98 6.27 7.81
C GLU A 119 -12.86 7.12 7.18
N ILE A 120 -12.01 7.71 7.98
CA ILE A 120 -10.86 8.51 7.52
C ILE A 120 -9.80 7.63 6.86
N ALA A 121 -9.55 6.44 7.38
CA ALA A 121 -8.63 5.47 6.80
C ALA A 121 -8.95 5.20 5.31
N ALA A 122 -10.23 5.01 4.99
CA ALA A 122 -10.69 4.79 3.61
C ALA A 122 -10.52 6.01 2.69
N ARG A 123 -10.12 7.16 3.21
CA ARG A 123 -9.88 8.39 2.45
C ARG A 123 -8.41 8.67 2.16
N CYS A 124 -7.52 7.76 2.55
CA CYS A 124 -6.10 7.96 2.26
C CYS A 124 -5.86 8.05 0.74
N PRO A 125 -4.92 8.90 0.27
CA PRO A 125 -4.70 9.10 -1.15
C PRO A 125 -4.38 7.82 -1.93
N VAL A 126 -3.59 6.92 -1.37
CA VAL A 126 -3.26 5.63 -2.02
C VAL A 126 -4.49 4.73 -2.13
N HIS A 127 -5.32 4.66 -1.08
CA HIS A 127 -6.58 3.91 -1.12
C HIS A 127 -7.48 4.42 -2.26
N ARG A 128 -7.63 5.73 -2.36
CA ARG A 128 -8.44 6.35 -3.43
C ARG A 128 -7.88 6.06 -4.81
N THR A 129 -6.56 6.10 -4.97
CA THR A 129 -5.90 5.80 -6.23
C THR A 129 -6.09 4.34 -6.64
N LEU A 130 -5.88 3.41 -5.71
CA LEU A 130 -6.06 1.97 -5.98
C LEU A 130 -7.53 1.59 -6.25
N GLY A 131 -8.47 2.30 -5.63
CA GLY A 131 -9.91 2.11 -5.86
C GLY A 131 -10.45 2.75 -7.14
N SER A 132 -9.62 3.38 -7.95
CA SER A 132 -9.96 4.04 -9.21
C SER A 132 -9.18 3.44 -10.37
N PRO A 133 -9.66 3.54 -11.62
CA PRO A 133 -8.89 3.10 -12.78
C PRO A 133 -7.56 3.85 -12.88
N ILE A 134 -6.46 3.09 -12.93
CA ILE A 134 -5.11 3.63 -13.09
C ILE A 134 -4.65 3.33 -14.52
N GLN A 135 -4.19 4.37 -15.23
CA GLN A 135 -3.59 4.20 -16.54
C GLN A 135 -2.07 4.12 -16.40
N ILE A 136 -1.50 3.05 -16.93
CA ILE A 136 -0.06 2.80 -16.92
C ILE A 136 0.42 2.82 -18.37
N CYS A 137 1.35 3.73 -18.66
CA CYS A 137 1.94 3.87 -19.99
C CYS A 137 3.42 3.53 -19.93
N THR A 138 3.82 2.51 -20.66
CA THR A 138 5.22 2.06 -20.73
C THR A 138 5.84 2.48 -22.07
N ARG A 139 7.06 3.02 -22.02
CA ARG A 139 7.83 3.34 -23.21
C ARG A 139 9.26 2.86 -23.06
N LEU A 140 9.83 2.36 -24.16
CA LEU A 140 11.24 2.04 -24.22
C LEU A 140 12.03 3.33 -24.49
N VAL A 141 13.08 3.56 -23.70
CA VAL A 141 14.03 4.66 -23.93
C VAL A 141 15.40 4.10 -24.35
N PRO A 142 16.20 4.88 -25.13
CA PRO A 142 17.53 4.43 -25.51
C PRO A 142 18.44 4.19 -24.30
N GLN A 143 19.35 3.23 -24.43
CA GLN A 143 20.30 2.84 -23.36
C GLN A 143 21.23 3.99 -22.93
N THR A 144 21.41 5.02 -23.76
CA THR A 144 22.26 6.18 -23.48
C THR A 144 21.65 7.20 -22.54
N VAL A 145 20.38 7.03 -22.13
CA VAL A 145 19.75 7.90 -21.15
C VAL A 145 20.18 7.44 -19.75
N GLU A 146 21.06 8.22 -19.13
CA GLU A 146 21.37 8.04 -17.69
C GLU A 146 20.12 8.37 -16.86
N VAL A 147 19.76 7.47 -15.95
CA VAL A 147 18.61 7.58 -15.05
C VAL A 147 19.09 8.10 -13.69
#